data_80cad6af4e614205283643bea0bb9abc
#
_entry.id   80cad6af4e614205283643bea0bb9abc
#
_cell.length_a   1.000
_cell.length_b   1.000
_cell.length_c   1.000
_cell.angle_alpha   90.00
_cell.angle_beta   90.00
_cell.angle_gamma   90.00
#
_symmetry.space_group_name_H-M   'P 1'
#
loop_
_entity.id
_entity.type
_entity.pdbx_description
1 polymer ?
#
loop_
_entity_poly.entity_id
_entity_poly.type
_entity_poly.pdbx_seq_one_letter_code
_entity_poly.pdbx_strand_id
1 'polypeptide(L)'
;MFQDEARFGRMVRIRRCWSPAPDRPTVPNGYEREFVYVYGAVSPLQGEMDWMICREMNAERMSCFLEQVGAAHPDDFILMVVDGASSHKAKALRRPENIRLAALPPYAPELNPQEHVWDELREKEFPNRVFNELSAVVRQLEQGLPRMSEDRAGLRSLTAWPWIISLNLNAN
;
A
#
# COMPACT_ATOMS: atom_id res chain seq x y z
N MET A 1 0.34 11.11 -7.00
CA MET A 1 0.29 9.96 -6.04
C MET A 1 1.09 8.79 -6.58
N PHE A 2 1.57 7.91 -5.72
CA PHE A 2 2.24 6.66 -6.09
C PHE A 2 1.37 5.49 -5.65
N GLN A 3 1.06 4.60 -6.58
CA GLN A 3 0.15 3.48 -6.36
C GLN A 3 0.92 2.16 -6.41
N ASP A 4 0.46 1.19 -5.59
CA ASP A 4 0.97 -0.17 -5.57
C ASP A 4 -0.06 -1.13 -4.95
N GLU A 5 0.15 -2.44 -5.14
CA GLU A 5 -0.63 -3.49 -4.50
C GLU A 5 0.23 -4.36 -3.59
N ALA A 6 -0.26 -4.58 -2.39
CA ALA A 6 0.37 -5.47 -1.44
C ALA A 6 -0.50 -6.67 -1.09
N ARG A 7 0.15 -7.80 -0.85
CA ARG A 7 -0.50 -9.03 -0.38
C ARG A 7 -0.27 -9.20 1.11
N PHE A 8 -1.38 -9.45 1.85
CA PHE A 8 -1.38 -9.77 3.27
C PHE A 8 -2.08 -11.10 3.52
N GLY A 9 -1.54 -11.92 4.40
CA GLY A 9 -2.07 -13.27 4.58
C GLY A 9 -1.67 -13.92 5.88
N ARG A 10 -2.04 -15.21 6.01
CA ARG A 10 -1.84 -16.02 7.19
C ARG A 10 -0.42 -16.58 7.33
N MET A 11 0.42 -16.46 6.31
CA MET A 11 1.82 -16.84 6.42
C MET A 11 2.55 -15.90 7.37
N VAL A 12 3.12 -16.46 8.42
CA VAL A 12 3.86 -15.70 9.42
C VAL A 12 5.16 -15.16 8.82
N ARG A 13 5.40 -13.87 8.98
CA ARG A 13 6.70 -13.25 8.73
C ARG A 13 7.45 -13.13 10.05
N ILE A 14 8.44 -13.98 10.24
CA ILE A 14 9.30 -13.94 11.43
C ILE A 14 10.20 -12.72 11.36
N ARG A 15 10.11 -11.86 12.37
CA ARG A 15 10.97 -10.69 12.56
C ARG A 15 11.76 -10.81 13.85
N ARG A 16 12.97 -10.26 13.86
CA ARG A 16 13.77 -10.14 15.08
C ARG A 16 13.08 -9.21 16.07
N CYS A 17 13.06 -9.56 17.33
CA CYS A 17 12.58 -8.71 18.41
C CYS A 17 13.56 -8.75 19.58
N TRP A 18 13.52 -7.73 20.41
CA TRP A 18 14.26 -7.70 21.68
C TRP A 18 13.53 -8.54 22.72
N SER A 19 14.27 -9.33 23.48
CA SER A 19 13.78 -10.11 24.61
C SER A 19 14.80 -10.08 25.74
N PRO A 20 14.37 -10.10 27.04
CA PRO A 20 15.28 -10.27 28.15
C PRO A 20 16.06 -11.59 28.05
N ALA A 21 17.35 -11.55 28.31
CA ALA A 21 18.14 -12.78 28.41
C ALA A 21 17.73 -13.57 29.67
N PRO A 22 17.66 -14.90 29.61
CA PRO A 22 18.06 -15.80 28.53
C PRO A 22 16.91 -16.17 27.56
N ASP A 23 15.75 -15.54 27.66
CA ASP A 23 14.54 -15.95 26.95
C ASP A 23 14.67 -15.70 25.44
N ARG A 24 14.40 -16.74 24.66
CA ARG A 24 14.27 -16.64 23.19
C ARG A 24 12.80 -16.73 22.81
N PRO A 25 12.19 -15.65 22.28
CA PRO A 25 10.82 -15.71 21.83
C PRO A 25 10.65 -16.76 20.74
N THR A 26 9.58 -17.54 20.84
CA THR A 26 9.17 -18.50 19.81
C THR A 26 7.87 -18.03 19.18
N VAL A 27 7.80 -18.09 17.86
CA VAL A 27 6.59 -17.79 17.09
C VAL A 27 6.08 -19.09 16.48
N PRO A 28 4.82 -19.49 16.71
CA PRO A 28 4.23 -20.65 16.05
C PRO A 28 4.33 -20.49 14.54
N ASN A 29 4.60 -21.59 13.84
CA ASN A 29 4.72 -21.56 12.39
C ASN A 29 3.33 -21.64 11.75
N GLY A 30 3.02 -20.73 10.81
CA GLY A 30 1.79 -20.74 10.02
C GLY A 30 2.14 -20.82 8.54
N TYR A 31 1.70 -21.89 7.87
CA TYR A 31 1.98 -22.13 6.44
C TYR A 31 0.74 -21.94 5.54
N GLU A 32 -0.36 -21.45 6.11
CA GLU A 32 -1.60 -21.30 5.36
C GLU A 32 -1.47 -20.24 4.26
N ARG A 33 -1.66 -20.65 3.01
CA ARG A 33 -1.55 -19.78 1.83
C ARG A 33 -2.87 -19.10 1.49
N GLU A 34 -3.43 -18.39 2.46
CA GLU A 34 -4.60 -17.56 2.27
C GLU A 34 -4.21 -16.09 2.34
N PHE A 35 -4.70 -15.29 1.40
CA PHE A 35 -4.30 -13.90 1.24
C PHE A 35 -5.46 -13.00 0.87
N VAL A 36 -5.36 -11.74 1.24
CA VAL A 36 -6.09 -10.60 0.68
C VAL A 36 -5.10 -9.63 0.06
N TYR A 37 -5.59 -8.76 -0.79
CA TYR A 37 -4.80 -7.72 -1.45
C TYR A 37 -5.24 -6.36 -0.94
N VAL A 38 -4.30 -5.45 -0.84
CA VAL A 38 -4.55 -4.05 -0.53
C VAL A 38 -4.02 -3.21 -1.69
N TYR A 39 -4.90 -2.46 -2.32
CA TYR A 39 -4.51 -1.37 -3.20
C TYR A 39 -4.24 -0.15 -2.35
N GLY A 40 -3.17 0.58 -2.63
CA GLY A 40 -2.83 1.82 -1.94
C GLY A 40 -2.29 2.85 -2.90
N ALA A 41 -2.57 4.11 -2.62
CA ALA A 41 -2.00 5.24 -3.34
C ALA A 41 -1.62 6.34 -2.35
N VAL A 42 -0.33 6.63 -2.24
CA VAL A 42 0.18 7.66 -1.33
C VAL A 42 0.52 8.94 -2.09
N SER A 43 0.16 10.08 -1.51
CA SER A 43 0.64 11.41 -1.92
C SER A 43 1.80 11.82 -1.01
N PRO A 44 3.06 11.73 -1.47
CA PRO A 44 4.21 12.07 -0.62
C PRO A 44 4.22 13.53 -0.16
N LEU A 45 3.71 14.44 -0.97
CA LEU A 45 3.73 15.87 -0.66
C LEU A 45 2.67 16.24 0.40
N GLN A 46 1.47 15.69 0.29
CA GLN A 46 0.36 15.93 1.22
C GLN A 46 0.42 15.01 2.44
N GLY A 47 1.08 13.83 2.34
CA GLY A 47 1.02 12.79 3.35
C GLY A 47 -0.37 12.16 3.44
N GLU A 48 -1.03 12.03 2.31
CA GLU A 48 -2.36 11.40 2.18
C GLU A 48 -2.22 10.03 1.57
N MET A 49 -3.11 9.13 1.96
CA MET A 49 -3.14 7.78 1.45
C MET A 49 -4.58 7.29 1.29
N ASP A 50 -4.90 6.86 0.07
CA ASP A 50 -6.10 6.08 -0.21
C ASP A 50 -5.78 4.60 -0.22
N TRP A 51 -6.75 3.78 0.19
CA TRP A 51 -6.57 2.33 0.22
C TRP A 51 -7.89 1.58 0.02
N MET A 52 -7.78 0.35 -0.48
CA MET A 52 -8.91 -0.57 -0.67
C MET A 52 -8.46 -2.00 -0.43
N ILE A 53 -9.20 -2.76 0.39
CA ILE A 53 -8.95 -4.19 0.63
C ILE A 53 -9.79 -5.01 -0.35
N CYS A 54 -9.15 -5.97 -1.04
CA CYS A 54 -9.80 -6.84 -2.03
C CYS A 54 -9.40 -8.30 -1.84
N ARG A 55 -10.26 -9.20 -2.32
CA ARG A 55 -9.94 -10.64 -2.38
C ARG A 55 -9.11 -11.01 -3.60
N GLU A 56 -9.16 -10.20 -4.65
CA GLU A 56 -8.53 -10.46 -5.94
C GLU A 56 -7.78 -9.23 -6.43
N MET A 57 -6.73 -9.47 -7.19
CA MET A 57 -5.95 -8.43 -7.87
C MET A 57 -6.18 -8.58 -9.37
N ASN A 58 -6.95 -7.68 -9.96
CA ASN A 58 -7.26 -7.66 -11.38
C ASN A 58 -7.62 -6.23 -11.86
N ALA A 59 -7.79 -6.06 -13.19
CA ALA A 59 -8.09 -4.76 -13.80
C ALA A 59 -9.44 -4.16 -13.37
N GLU A 60 -10.42 -4.99 -13.01
CA GLU A 60 -11.71 -4.53 -12.50
C GLU A 60 -11.55 -3.90 -11.12
N ARG A 61 -10.82 -4.56 -10.20
CA ARG A 61 -10.54 -4.03 -8.86
C ARG A 61 -9.67 -2.77 -8.92
N MET A 62 -8.71 -2.74 -9.84
CA MET A 62 -7.93 -1.53 -10.11
C MET A 62 -8.84 -0.39 -10.59
N SER A 63 -9.80 -0.66 -11.49
CA SER A 63 -10.77 0.35 -11.93
C SER A 63 -11.62 0.88 -10.76
N CYS A 64 -12.12 0.00 -9.88
CA CYS A 64 -12.87 0.39 -8.68
C CYS A 64 -12.02 1.26 -7.75
N PHE A 65 -10.74 0.91 -7.57
CA PHE A 65 -9.82 1.69 -6.75
C PHE A 65 -9.58 3.09 -7.34
N LEU A 66 -9.34 3.18 -8.65
CA LEU A 66 -9.18 4.48 -9.31
C LEU A 66 -10.45 5.33 -9.20
N GLU A 67 -11.64 4.74 -9.39
CA GLU A 67 -12.93 5.42 -9.22
C GLU A 67 -13.09 5.95 -7.77
N GLN A 68 -12.71 5.16 -6.76
CA GLN A 68 -12.71 5.57 -5.36
C GLN A 68 -11.78 6.77 -5.12
N VAL A 69 -10.52 6.69 -5.58
CA VAL A 69 -9.55 7.78 -5.42
C VAL A 69 -10.01 9.04 -6.16
N GLY A 70 -10.49 8.92 -7.41
CA GLY A 70 -10.99 10.06 -8.17
C GLY A 70 -12.17 10.75 -7.50
N ALA A 71 -13.07 9.99 -6.87
CA ALA A 71 -14.21 10.53 -6.13
C ALA A 71 -13.81 11.16 -4.77
N ALA A 72 -12.76 10.66 -4.14
CA ALA A 72 -12.23 11.23 -2.88
C ALA A 72 -11.52 12.58 -3.10
N HIS A 73 -11.01 12.83 -4.31
CA HIS A 73 -10.26 14.03 -4.68
C HIS A 73 -10.89 14.74 -5.90
N PRO A 74 -12.13 15.23 -5.81
CA PRO A 74 -12.87 15.73 -6.98
C PRO A 74 -12.30 17.02 -7.57
N ASP A 75 -11.60 17.81 -6.77
CA ASP A 75 -11.03 19.10 -7.15
C ASP A 75 -9.57 19.00 -7.62
N ASP A 76 -8.97 17.79 -7.52
CA ASP A 76 -7.58 17.55 -7.85
C ASP A 76 -7.44 16.83 -9.20
N PHE A 77 -6.44 17.22 -9.98
CA PHE A 77 -5.93 16.42 -11.10
C PHE A 77 -4.77 15.55 -10.61
N ILE A 78 -4.97 14.24 -10.58
CA ILE A 78 -4.03 13.28 -10.00
C ILE A 78 -3.15 12.67 -11.09
N LEU A 79 -1.84 12.95 -11.02
CA LEU A 79 -0.85 12.12 -11.70
C LEU A 79 -0.54 10.91 -10.81
N MET A 80 -1.07 9.73 -11.18
CA MET A 80 -0.85 8.50 -10.43
C MET A 80 0.26 7.68 -11.08
N VAL A 81 1.34 7.56 -10.36
CA VAL A 81 2.51 6.76 -10.76
C VAL A 81 2.25 5.31 -10.37
N VAL A 82 2.36 4.41 -11.34
CA VAL A 82 2.08 2.97 -11.17
C VAL A 82 3.28 2.14 -11.66
N ASP A 83 3.39 0.92 -11.20
CA ASP A 83 4.37 -0.01 -11.73
C ASP A 83 4.00 -0.52 -13.15
N GLY A 84 4.83 -1.40 -13.70
CA GLY A 84 4.62 -1.96 -15.03
C GLY A 84 3.64 -3.13 -15.12
N ALA A 85 2.82 -3.40 -14.07
CA ALA A 85 1.92 -4.55 -14.03
C ALA A 85 0.93 -4.58 -15.20
N SER A 86 0.54 -5.79 -15.61
CA SER A 86 -0.40 -6.00 -16.71
C SER A 86 -1.80 -5.44 -16.44
N SER A 87 -2.21 -5.39 -15.17
CA SER A 87 -3.46 -4.77 -14.71
C SER A 87 -3.56 -3.30 -15.10
N HIS A 88 -2.44 -2.56 -15.04
CA HIS A 88 -2.36 -1.14 -15.35
C HIS A 88 -2.38 -0.84 -16.86
N LYS A 89 -2.04 -1.85 -17.68
CA LYS A 89 -2.02 -1.76 -19.16
C LYS A 89 -3.25 -2.36 -19.83
N ALA A 90 -4.18 -2.93 -19.05
CA ALA A 90 -5.34 -3.60 -19.60
C ALA A 90 -6.24 -2.61 -20.34
N LYS A 91 -6.66 -2.99 -21.57
CA LYS A 91 -7.59 -2.18 -22.38
C LYS A 91 -8.94 -1.94 -21.69
N ALA A 92 -9.33 -2.83 -20.78
CA ALA A 92 -10.57 -2.75 -20.01
C ALA A 92 -10.48 -1.84 -18.78
N LEU A 93 -9.31 -1.26 -18.48
CA LEU A 93 -9.12 -0.40 -17.32
C LEU A 93 -9.91 0.90 -17.47
N ARG A 94 -10.91 1.11 -16.60
CA ARG A 94 -11.66 2.38 -16.50
C ARG A 94 -10.89 3.34 -15.60
N ARG A 95 -10.82 4.58 -16.04
CA ARG A 95 -10.09 5.64 -15.34
C ARG A 95 -10.98 6.88 -15.25
N PRO A 96 -11.11 7.51 -14.08
CA PRO A 96 -11.74 8.81 -13.93
C PRO A 96 -11.02 9.89 -14.77
N GLU A 97 -11.75 10.93 -15.15
CA GLU A 97 -11.20 12.02 -15.96
C GLU A 97 -10.09 12.80 -15.23
N ASN A 98 -10.18 12.88 -13.90
CA ASN A 98 -9.22 13.56 -13.05
C ASN A 98 -7.99 12.71 -12.68
N ILE A 99 -7.84 11.48 -13.23
CA ILE A 99 -6.66 10.62 -12.99
C ILE A 99 -5.92 10.33 -14.30
N ARG A 100 -4.62 10.58 -14.29
CA ARG A 100 -3.70 10.18 -15.35
C ARG A 100 -2.66 9.20 -14.80
N LEU A 101 -2.51 8.05 -15.47
CA LEU A 101 -1.49 7.07 -15.07
C LEU A 101 -0.15 7.37 -15.75
N ALA A 102 0.93 7.28 -14.98
CA ALA A 102 2.32 7.32 -15.44
C ALA A 102 3.04 6.06 -14.97
N ALA A 103 3.67 5.33 -15.88
CA ALA A 103 4.36 4.10 -15.52
C ALA A 103 5.78 4.38 -15.02
N LEU A 104 6.17 3.70 -13.94
CA LEU A 104 7.57 3.59 -13.50
C LEU A 104 8.39 2.79 -14.52
N PRO A 105 9.70 2.98 -14.56
CA PRO A 105 10.60 2.09 -15.27
C PRO A 105 10.40 0.64 -14.83
N PRO A 106 10.52 -0.33 -15.74
CA PRO A 106 10.43 -1.75 -15.38
C PRO A 106 11.48 -2.12 -14.32
N TYR A 107 11.10 -2.99 -13.38
CA TYR A 107 12.00 -3.53 -12.35
C TYR A 107 12.66 -2.48 -11.45
N ALA A 108 11.94 -1.41 -11.12
CA ALA A 108 12.43 -0.32 -10.28
C ALA A 108 11.50 -0.08 -9.04
N PRO A 109 11.27 -1.10 -8.18
CA PRO A 109 10.43 -0.93 -6.99
C PRO A 109 11.00 0.11 -6.01
N GLU A 110 12.33 0.31 -6.03
CA GLU A 110 13.02 1.32 -5.23
C GLU A 110 12.61 2.76 -5.57
N LEU A 111 11.94 2.97 -6.69
CA LEU A 111 11.38 4.27 -7.07
C LEU A 111 9.93 4.45 -6.60
N ASN A 112 9.31 3.40 -6.04
CA ASN A 112 7.93 3.48 -5.56
C ASN A 112 7.88 3.65 -4.03
N PRO A 113 7.62 4.86 -3.52
CA PRO A 113 7.54 5.09 -2.08
C PRO A 113 6.38 4.34 -1.39
N GLN A 114 5.39 3.87 -2.14
CA GLN A 114 4.30 3.04 -1.60
C GLN A 114 4.84 1.71 -1.02
N GLU A 115 5.95 1.20 -1.51
CA GLU A 115 6.59 -0.01 -0.94
C GLU A 115 7.04 0.21 0.52
N HIS A 116 7.55 1.40 0.86
CA HIS A 116 7.89 1.77 2.25
C HIS A 116 6.65 1.82 3.16
N VAL A 117 5.51 2.26 2.62
CA VAL A 117 4.24 2.23 3.36
C VAL A 117 3.84 0.80 3.69
N TRP A 118 3.99 -0.12 2.72
CA TRP A 118 3.71 -1.53 2.95
C TRP A 118 4.66 -2.18 3.97
N ASP A 119 5.92 -1.82 3.95
CA ASP A 119 6.89 -2.32 4.91
C ASP A 119 6.59 -1.81 6.32
N GLU A 120 6.25 -0.54 6.48
CA GLU A 120 5.84 0.06 7.75
C GLU A 120 4.56 -0.60 8.29
N LEU A 121 3.55 -0.81 7.43
CA LEU A 121 2.32 -1.50 7.81
C LEU A 121 2.60 -2.94 8.28
N ARG A 122 3.47 -3.66 7.56
CA ARG A 122 3.87 -5.01 7.95
C ARG A 122 4.63 -5.03 9.25
N GLU A 123 5.46 -4.05 9.52
CA GLU A 123 6.29 -3.96 10.71
C GLU A 123 5.49 -3.57 11.94
N LYS A 124 4.53 -2.68 11.81
CA LYS A 124 3.70 -2.22 12.93
C LYS A 124 2.55 -3.16 13.26
N GLU A 125 1.90 -3.72 12.25
CA GLU A 125 0.63 -4.42 12.42
C GLU A 125 0.74 -5.95 12.37
N PHE A 126 1.78 -6.50 11.75
CA PHE A 126 1.90 -7.92 11.45
C PHE A 126 3.14 -8.63 12.04
N PRO A 127 3.96 -8.03 12.93
CA PRO A 127 5.19 -8.68 13.36
C PRO A 127 4.88 -9.91 14.21
N ASN A 128 5.47 -11.06 13.85
CA ASN A 128 5.41 -12.30 14.64
C ASN A 128 3.98 -12.75 14.99
N ARG A 129 2.97 -12.37 14.21
CA ARG A 129 1.57 -12.71 14.44
C ARG A 129 1.15 -13.92 13.64
N VAL A 130 0.43 -14.83 14.30
CA VAL A 130 -0.27 -15.96 13.68
C VAL A 130 -1.74 -15.64 13.61
N PHE A 131 -2.33 -15.74 12.44
CA PHE A 131 -3.76 -15.54 12.22
C PHE A 131 -4.44 -16.88 11.97
N ASN A 132 -5.44 -17.22 12.78
CA ASN A 132 -6.17 -18.49 12.67
C ASN A 132 -7.13 -18.52 11.47
N GLU A 133 -7.49 -17.35 10.96
CA GLU A 133 -8.41 -17.19 9.84
C GLU A 133 -8.10 -15.93 9.02
N LEU A 134 -8.47 -15.92 7.74
CA LEU A 134 -8.23 -14.77 6.86
C LEU A 134 -9.00 -13.52 7.31
N SER A 135 -10.16 -13.69 7.92
CA SER A 135 -10.94 -12.57 8.48
C SER A 135 -10.19 -11.83 9.60
N ALA A 136 -9.32 -12.52 10.35
CA ALA A 136 -8.47 -11.87 11.35
C ALA A 136 -7.38 -11.00 10.71
N VAL A 137 -6.86 -11.41 9.54
CA VAL A 137 -5.95 -10.57 8.73
C VAL A 137 -6.68 -9.31 8.25
N VAL A 138 -7.91 -9.47 7.74
CA VAL A 138 -8.73 -8.33 7.29
C VAL A 138 -9.00 -7.36 8.44
N ARG A 139 -9.44 -7.85 9.60
CA ARG A 139 -9.66 -7.00 10.80
C ARG A 139 -8.39 -6.24 11.22
N GLN A 140 -7.22 -6.88 11.10
CA GLN A 140 -5.95 -6.21 11.40
C GLN A 140 -5.65 -5.09 10.40
N LEU A 141 -5.93 -5.31 9.11
CA LEU A 141 -5.80 -4.27 8.08
C LEU A 141 -6.79 -3.12 8.30
N GLU A 142 -8.05 -3.43 8.62
CA GLU A 142 -9.09 -2.44 8.91
C GLU A 142 -8.78 -1.57 10.15
N GLN A 143 -7.89 -2.03 11.02
CA GLN A 143 -7.38 -1.25 12.15
C GLN A 143 -6.10 -0.48 11.80
N GLY A 144 -5.19 -1.09 11.06
CA GLY A 144 -3.87 -0.53 10.75
C GLY A 144 -3.92 0.53 9.65
N LEU A 145 -4.67 0.29 8.58
CA LEU A 145 -4.75 1.20 7.43
C LEU A 145 -5.33 2.58 7.80
N PRO A 146 -6.45 2.69 8.55
CA PRO A 146 -6.94 4.00 9.01
C PRO A 146 -5.90 4.76 9.85
N ARG A 147 -5.28 4.09 10.84
CA ARG A 147 -4.24 4.72 11.68
C ARG A 147 -3.07 5.25 10.86
N MET A 148 -2.68 4.50 9.82
CA MET A 148 -1.60 4.92 8.92
C MET A 148 -2.03 6.08 8.03
N SER A 149 -3.23 6.06 7.47
CA SER A 149 -3.74 7.15 6.61
C SER A 149 -4.01 8.44 7.38
N GLU A 150 -4.29 8.36 8.68
CA GLU A 150 -4.45 9.52 9.57
C GLU A 150 -3.09 10.14 9.97
N ASP A 151 -2.00 9.37 9.96
CA ASP A 151 -0.64 9.86 10.29
C ASP A 151 0.04 10.51 9.06
N ARG A 152 -0.48 11.67 8.66
CA ARG A 152 0.07 12.43 7.52
C ARG A 152 1.55 12.77 7.67
N ALA A 153 2.00 13.07 8.90
CA ALA A 153 3.39 13.40 9.16
C ALA A 153 4.30 12.17 8.98
N GLY A 154 3.86 11.01 9.47
CA GLY A 154 4.54 9.73 9.27
C GLY A 154 4.61 9.35 7.80
N LEU A 155 3.50 9.45 7.05
CA LEU A 155 3.47 9.17 5.62
C LEU A 155 4.43 10.08 4.83
N ARG A 156 4.46 11.38 5.12
CA ARG A 156 5.44 12.30 4.51
C ARG A 156 6.88 11.92 4.85
N SER A 157 7.16 11.57 6.09
CA SER A 157 8.49 11.12 6.52
C SER A 157 8.97 9.88 5.78
N LEU A 158 8.06 8.94 5.51
CA LEU A 158 8.35 7.70 4.79
C LEU A 158 8.53 7.89 3.28
N THR A 159 7.78 8.81 2.67
CA THR A 159 7.55 8.83 1.23
C THR A 159 8.01 10.10 0.52
N ALA A 160 8.19 11.24 1.24
CA ALA A 160 8.59 12.51 0.65
C ALA A 160 10.09 12.56 0.39
N TRP A 161 10.57 11.73 -0.51
CA TRP A 161 11.98 11.66 -0.85
C TRP A 161 12.44 12.92 -1.59
N PRO A 162 13.73 13.32 -1.45
CA PRO A 162 14.23 14.58 -2.03
C PRO A 162 13.96 14.73 -3.52
N TRP A 163 14.09 13.65 -4.31
CA TRP A 163 13.84 13.71 -5.75
C TRP A 163 12.36 13.91 -6.08
N ILE A 164 11.42 13.33 -5.29
CA ILE A 164 9.96 13.53 -5.46
C ILE A 164 9.60 14.98 -5.16
N ILE A 165 10.15 15.53 -4.08
CA ILE A 165 9.93 16.93 -3.71
C ILE A 165 10.47 17.87 -4.79
N SER A 166 11.64 17.55 -5.37
CA SER A 166 12.27 18.38 -6.40
C SER A 166 11.49 18.44 -7.72
N LEU A 167 10.60 17.48 -7.99
CA LEU A 167 9.74 17.49 -9.19
C LEU A 167 8.74 18.65 -9.19
N ASN A 168 8.46 19.25 -8.02
CA ASN A 168 7.55 20.39 -7.85
C ASN A 168 6.23 20.24 -8.62
N LEU A 169 5.61 19.07 -8.51
CA LEU A 169 4.39 18.66 -9.26
C LEU A 169 3.10 19.38 -8.80
N ASN A 170 3.19 20.25 -7.78
CA ASN A 170 2.09 21.13 -7.44
C ASN A 170 2.04 22.25 -8.48
N ALA A 171 1.24 22.10 -9.51
CA ALA A 171 0.89 23.19 -10.39
C ALA A 171 0.15 24.26 -9.57
N ASN A 172 0.69 25.47 -9.53
CA ASN A 172 -0.02 26.65 -9.05
C ASN A 172 -1.15 26.99 -10.01
#